data_92c0707504262f7dd19f93514e99cb07
#
_entry.id   92c0707504262f7dd19f93514e99cb07
#
_cell.length_a   1.000
_cell.length_b   1.000
_cell.length_c   1.000
_cell.angle_alpha   90.00
_cell.angle_beta   90.00
_cell.angle_gamma   90.00
#
_symmetry.space_group_name_H-M   'P 1'
#
loop_
_entity.id
_entity.type
_entity.pdbx_description
1 polymer ?
#
loop_
_entity_poly.entity_id
_entity_poly.type
_entity_poly.pdbx_seq_one_letter_code
_entity_poly.pdbx_strand_id
1 'polypeptide(L)' 'MGSLHEGQKVWVMVPDGSQRPAIYVGEGENASWFGGPPLAYVVFADDRSGAEVQLDTIVPRDE' A
#
# COMPACT_ATOMS: atom_id res chain seq x y z
N MET A 1 9.52 3.27 14.36
CA MET A 1 9.04 2.67 14.09
C MET A 1 8.35 2.53 12.88
N GLY A 2 8.11 2.08 12.15
CA GLY A 2 7.69 1.69 10.91
C GLY A 2 6.45 2.27 10.31
N SER A 3 6.03 3.42 10.74
CA SER A 3 4.86 3.96 10.11
C SER A 3 5.16 4.51 8.75
N LEU A 4 4.25 4.31 7.83
CA LEU A 4 4.39 4.84 6.48
C LEU A 4 3.91 6.29 6.45
N HIS A 5 4.43 7.05 5.52
CA HIS A 5 3.99 8.42 5.36
C HIS A 5 3.79 8.72 3.89
N GLU A 6 3.05 9.76 3.61
CA GLU A 6 2.73 10.12 2.24
C GLU A 6 3.97 10.32 1.43
N GLY A 7 3.98 9.79 0.24
CA GLY A 7 5.12 9.91 -0.66
C GLY A 7 6.19 8.86 -0.45
N GLN A 8 6.02 7.98 0.53
CA GLN A 8 7.03 6.97 0.79
C GLN A 8 6.98 5.89 -0.28
N LYS A 9 8.15 5.47 -0.74
CA LYS A 9 8.24 4.39 -1.70
C LYS A 9 8.03 3.05 -1.00
N VAL A 10 7.23 2.22 -1.59
CA VAL A 10 6.89 0.92 -0.99
C VAL A 10 6.83 -0.14 -2.08
N TRP A 11 6.87 -1.40 -1.65
CA TRP A 11 6.56 -2.53 -2.50
C TRP A 11 5.19 -3.04 -2.08
N VAL A 12 4.39 -3.43 -3.04
CA VAL A 12 3.08 -4.02 -2.77
C VAL A 12 3.08 -5.44 -3.28
N MET A 13 2.76 -6.38 -2.41
CA MET A 13 2.64 -7.76 -2.81
C MET A 13 1.32 -7.95 -3.51
N VAL A 14 1.36 -8.44 -4.72
CA VAL A 14 0.14 -8.68 -5.48
C VAL A 14 -0.21 -10.16 -5.44
N PRO A 15 -1.46 -10.52 -5.77
CA PRO A 15 -1.92 -11.90 -5.58
C PRO A 15 -1.14 -12.96 -6.31
N ASP A 16 -0.45 -12.62 -7.38
CA ASP A 16 0.31 -13.61 -8.11
C ASP A 16 1.66 -13.91 -7.47
N GLY A 17 1.96 -13.28 -6.33
CA GLY A 17 3.20 -13.54 -5.62
C GLY A 17 4.33 -12.59 -5.95
N SER A 18 4.12 -11.68 -6.87
CA SER A 18 5.19 -10.73 -7.20
C SER A 18 5.01 -9.45 -6.40
N GLN A 19 5.98 -8.57 -6.49
CA GLN A 19 5.93 -7.28 -5.83
C GLN A 19 5.94 -6.20 -6.89
N ARG A 20 5.17 -5.16 -6.66
CA ARG A 20 5.13 -4.02 -7.58
C ARG A 20 5.55 -2.77 -6.84
N PRO A 21 6.32 -1.91 -7.47
CA PRO A 21 6.71 -0.65 -6.84
C PRO A 21 5.53 0.32 -6.80
N ALA A 22 5.39 1.02 -5.71
CA ALA A 22 4.29 1.96 -5.53
C ALA A 22 4.71 3.06 -4.59
N ILE A 23 3.88 4.09 -4.53
CA ILE A 23 4.06 5.20 -3.61
C ILE A 23 2.86 5.21 -2.67
N TYR A 24 3.14 5.24 -1.39
CA TYR A 24 2.09 5.30 -0.37
C TYR A 24 1.48 6.70 -0.39
N VAL A 25 0.18 6.76 -0.49
CA VAL A 25 -0.52 8.04 -0.53
C VAL A 25 -1.19 8.33 0.79
N GLY A 26 -1.74 7.34 1.43
CA GLY A 26 -2.41 7.56 2.71
C GLY A 26 -3.25 6.36 3.07
N GLU A 27 -3.95 6.47 4.19
CA GLU A 27 -4.84 5.41 4.61
C GLU A 27 -6.05 5.39 3.71
N GLY A 28 -6.43 4.21 3.29
CA GLY A 28 -7.60 4.09 2.47
C GLY A 28 -8.86 4.12 3.30
N GLU A 29 -9.97 4.05 2.63
CA GLU A 29 -11.23 3.96 3.30
C GLU A 29 -11.23 2.62 3.93
N ASN A 30 -11.10 2.51 5.19
CA ASN A 30 -10.99 1.23 5.74
C ASN A 30 -12.32 0.76 6.26
N ALA A 31 -12.47 -0.49 6.32
CA ALA A 31 -13.66 -1.10 6.81
C ALA A 31 -13.46 -1.67 8.19
N SER A 32 -12.73 -0.97 9.01
CA SER A 32 -12.41 -1.50 10.31
C SER A 32 -13.66 -1.75 11.14
N TRP A 33 -14.73 -1.00 10.88
CA TRP A 33 -15.95 -1.23 11.59
C TRP A 33 -16.64 -2.52 11.15
N PHE A 34 -16.19 -3.11 10.06
CA PHE A 34 -16.62 -4.43 9.68
C PHE A 34 -15.71 -5.50 10.24
N GLY A 35 -14.62 -5.11 10.87
CA GLY A 35 -13.66 -6.06 11.37
C GLY A 35 -12.63 -6.49 10.35
N GLY A 36 -12.53 -5.83 9.23
CA GLY A 36 -11.54 -6.18 8.23
C GLY A 36 -10.19 -5.54 8.50
N PRO A 37 -9.17 -5.96 7.81
CA PRO A 37 -7.85 -5.35 7.98
C PRO A 37 -7.82 -3.94 7.44
N PRO A 38 -6.92 -3.11 7.94
CA PRO A 38 -6.82 -1.75 7.43
C PRO A 38 -6.33 -1.73 5.99
N LEU A 39 -6.77 -0.74 5.26
CA LEU A 39 -6.38 -0.56 3.87
C LEU A 39 -5.51 0.67 3.73
N ALA A 40 -4.70 0.67 2.71
CA ALA A 40 -3.86 1.80 2.36
C ALA A 40 -4.07 2.14 0.90
N TYR A 41 -3.95 3.41 0.59
CA TYR A 41 -4.11 3.86 -0.78
C TYR A 41 -2.73 4.10 -1.35
N VAL A 42 -2.44 3.52 -2.49
CA VAL A 42 -1.13 3.64 -3.12
C VAL A 42 -1.31 3.96 -4.59
N VAL A 43 -0.26 4.51 -5.18
CA VAL A 43 -0.21 4.73 -6.63
C VAL A 43 0.93 3.88 -7.16
N PHE A 44 0.62 2.96 -8.05
CA PHE A 44 1.65 2.09 -8.61
C PHE A 44 2.54 2.89 -9.53
N ALA A 45 3.84 2.71 -9.38
CA ALA A 45 4.80 3.51 -10.12
C ALA A 45 4.88 3.12 -11.59
N ASP A 46 4.57 1.87 -11.91
CA ASP A 46 4.75 1.40 -13.27
C ASP A 46 3.67 1.92 -14.21
N ASP A 47 2.46 2.11 -13.77
CA ASP A 47 1.41 2.62 -14.65
C ASP A 47 0.65 3.77 -14.01
N ARG A 48 1.06 4.22 -12.85
CA ARG A 48 0.47 5.36 -12.17
C ARG A 48 -0.99 5.17 -11.81
N SER A 49 -1.42 3.94 -11.67
CA SER A 49 -2.80 3.70 -11.27
C SER A 49 -2.91 3.69 -9.75
N GLY A 50 -4.01 4.20 -9.24
CA GLY A 50 -4.26 4.18 -7.81
C GLY A 50 -5.06 2.97 -7.41
N ALA A 51 -4.80 2.46 -6.22
CA ALA A 51 -5.54 1.31 -5.71
C ALA A 51 -5.49 1.28 -4.20
N GLU A 52 -6.51 0.66 -3.61
CA GLU A 52 -6.48 0.38 -2.19
C GLU A 52 -6.01 -1.04 -2.00
N VAL A 53 -5.07 -1.25 -1.12
CA VAL A 53 -4.52 -2.56 -0.84
C VAL A 53 -4.49 -2.76 0.66
N GLN A 54 -4.39 -3.99 1.10
CA GLN A 54 -4.28 -4.27 2.53
C GLN A 54 -2.94 -3.78 3.04
N LEU A 55 -2.96 -3.13 4.17
CA LEU A 55 -1.74 -2.54 4.72
C LEU A 55 -0.66 -3.59 4.95
N ASP A 56 -1.03 -4.79 5.28
CA ASP A 56 -0.04 -5.83 5.56
C ASP A 56 0.61 -6.38 4.29
N THR A 57 0.18 -5.95 3.12
CA THR A 57 0.86 -6.34 1.89
C THR A 57 1.91 -5.32 1.45
N ILE A 58 2.07 -4.25 2.21
CA ILE A 58 2.98 -3.18 1.84
C ILE A 58 4.26 -3.32 2.63
N VAL A 59 5.38 -3.23 1.93
CA VAL A 59 6.70 -3.28 2.56
C VAL A 59 7.43 -2.00 2.20
N PRO A 60 7.98 -1.27 3.16
CA PRO A 60 8.70 -0.04 2.83
C PRO A 60 9.90 -0.35 1.94
N ARG A 61 10.11 0.52 0.98
CA ARG A 61 11.25 0.40 0.11
C ARG A 61 12.31 1.36 0.60
N ASP A 62 13.44 0.82 0.96
CA ASP A 62 14.49 1.62 1.55
C ASP A 62 15.40 2.07 0.45
N GLU A 63 15.23 3.24 -0.01
CA GLU A 63 16.03 3.71 -1.12
C GLU A 63 16.85 4.90 -0.77
#